data_3463c7722bea8a52aac8cc79b6a6d4c6
#
_entry.id   3463c7722bea8a52aac8cc79b6a6d4c6
#
_cell.length_a   1.000
_cell.length_b   1.000
_cell.length_c   1.000
_cell.angle_alpha   90.00
_cell.angle_beta   90.00
_cell.angle_gamma   90.00
#
_symmetry.space_group_name_H-M   'P 1'
#
loop_
_entity.id
_entity.type
_entity.pdbx_description
1 polymer ?
#
loop_
_entity_poly.entity_id
_entity_poly.type
_entity_poly.pdbx_seq_one_letter_code
_entity_poly.pdbx_strand_id
1 'polypeptide(L)'
;MEVMAIAKFERFFRLAASLDVDKSDLKRYGDFVNDKIYDLLLRAQAAAKANGRDVIEPHDLPITKGLQERIHEFRRIDEQIELQPILDQLAARPPLDLAYSEETEARFPEIAGGISVALAHSFKVIDPDLKNPQTKHWECVLRIFDLLL
;
A
#
# COMPACT_ATOMS: atom_id res chain seq x y z
N MET A 1 14.98 -6.31 5.78
CA MET A 1 14.96 -4.99 5.11
C MET A 1 16.32 -4.33 5.27
N GLU A 2 16.87 -3.81 4.20
CA GLU A 2 18.16 -3.13 4.22
C GLU A 2 18.11 -1.82 5.02
N VAL A 3 19.24 -1.41 5.59
CA VAL A 3 19.32 -0.18 6.38
C VAL A 3 18.86 1.05 5.59
N MET A 4 19.25 1.15 4.31
CA MET A 4 18.85 2.26 3.46
C MET A 4 17.33 2.27 3.22
N ALA A 5 16.72 1.09 3.04
CA ALA A 5 15.28 0.98 2.88
C ALA A 5 14.55 1.41 4.16
N ILE A 6 15.05 0.99 5.31
CA ILE A 6 14.48 1.40 6.62
C ILE A 6 14.48 2.93 6.74
N ALA A 7 15.60 3.58 6.44
CA ALA A 7 15.71 5.03 6.52
C ALA A 7 14.74 5.74 5.58
N LYS A 8 14.55 5.22 4.36
CA LYS A 8 13.60 5.80 3.40
C LYS A 8 12.15 5.66 3.86
N PHE A 9 11.77 4.50 4.43
CA PHE A 9 10.42 4.32 4.97
C PHE A 9 10.17 5.20 6.18
N GLU A 10 11.14 5.34 7.08
CA GLU A 10 11.03 6.24 8.21
C GLU A 10 10.81 7.68 7.75
N ARG A 11 11.56 8.11 6.75
CA ARG A 11 11.39 9.44 6.15
C ARG A 11 10.03 9.60 5.49
N PHE A 12 9.56 8.56 4.83
CA PHE A 12 8.24 8.57 4.20
C PHE A 12 7.14 8.85 5.23
N PHE A 13 7.13 8.12 6.35
CA PHE A 13 6.10 8.31 7.38
C PHE A 13 6.17 9.70 8.02
N ARG A 14 7.35 10.26 8.17
CA ARG A 14 7.50 11.64 8.63
C ARG A 14 6.92 12.64 7.65
N LEU A 15 7.22 12.49 6.37
CA LEU A 15 6.72 13.40 5.34
C LEU A 15 5.21 13.26 5.12
N ALA A 16 4.70 12.04 5.14
CA ALA A 16 3.28 11.79 4.85
C ALA A 16 2.38 12.22 6.00
N ALA A 17 2.78 12.02 7.25
CA ALA A 17 1.89 12.23 8.40
C ALA A 17 2.61 12.58 9.71
N SER A 18 3.86 13.03 9.65
CA SER A 18 4.63 13.38 10.85
C SER A 18 4.69 12.25 11.88
N LEU A 19 4.85 11.03 11.40
CA LEU A 19 4.92 9.84 12.25
C LEU A 19 6.36 9.35 12.37
N ASP A 20 6.74 8.92 13.56
CA ASP A 20 7.99 8.23 13.84
C ASP A 20 7.71 6.74 14.00
N VAL A 21 8.25 5.94 13.11
CA VAL A 21 8.07 4.49 13.09
C VAL A 21 9.38 3.78 13.40
N ASP A 22 9.31 2.61 14.01
CA ASP A 22 10.47 1.77 14.30
C ASP A 22 10.49 0.52 13.40
N LYS A 23 11.46 -0.36 13.62
CA LYS A 23 11.59 -1.60 12.83
C LYS A 23 10.39 -2.52 12.97
N SER A 24 9.79 -2.61 14.16
CA SER A 24 8.62 -3.47 14.36
C SER A 24 7.41 -2.92 13.61
N ASP A 25 7.26 -1.60 13.56
CA ASP A 25 6.23 -0.94 12.76
C ASP A 25 6.42 -1.22 11.28
N LEU A 26 7.66 -1.18 10.79
CA LEU A 26 7.96 -1.42 9.38
C LEU A 26 7.67 -2.85 8.96
N LYS A 27 7.82 -3.83 9.86
CA LYS A 27 7.42 -5.20 9.58
C LYS A 27 5.90 -5.30 9.42
N ARG A 28 5.16 -4.71 10.35
CA ARG A 28 3.69 -4.67 10.27
C ARG A 28 3.22 -3.96 9.01
N TYR A 29 3.88 -2.87 8.66
CA TYR A 29 3.62 -2.12 7.45
C TYR A 29 3.81 -2.97 6.19
N GLY A 30 4.92 -3.69 6.08
CA GLY A 30 5.19 -4.55 4.93
C GLY A 30 4.14 -5.66 4.79
N ASP A 31 3.80 -6.32 5.89
CA ASP A 31 2.76 -7.35 5.90
C ASP A 31 1.41 -6.77 5.46
N PHE A 32 1.06 -5.60 5.98
CA PHE A 32 -0.18 -4.91 5.63
C PHE A 32 -0.25 -4.57 4.13
N VAL A 33 0.80 -4.00 3.57
CA VAL A 33 0.85 -3.64 2.14
C VAL A 33 0.66 -4.89 1.28
N ASN A 34 1.37 -5.97 1.60
CA ASN A 34 1.26 -7.21 0.86
C ASN A 34 -0.14 -7.81 0.93
N ASP A 35 -0.75 -7.80 2.12
CA ASP A 35 -2.11 -8.29 2.30
C ASP A 35 -3.12 -7.49 1.47
N LYS A 36 -2.99 -6.17 1.45
CA LYS A 36 -3.92 -5.31 0.71
C LYS A 36 -3.73 -5.40 -0.80
N ILE A 37 -2.50 -5.54 -1.27
CA ILE A 37 -2.24 -5.81 -2.70
C ILE A 37 -2.90 -7.14 -3.09
N TYR A 38 -2.76 -8.17 -2.28
CA TYR A 38 -3.40 -9.47 -2.54
C TYR A 38 -4.92 -9.33 -2.61
N ASP A 39 -5.52 -8.63 -1.65
CA ASP A 39 -6.97 -8.41 -1.62
C ASP A 39 -7.47 -7.70 -2.89
N LEU A 40 -6.74 -6.69 -3.35
CA LEU A 40 -7.07 -5.98 -4.59
C LEU A 40 -6.96 -6.91 -5.81
N LEU A 41 -5.93 -7.75 -5.84
CA LEU A 41 -5.74 -8.70 -6.93
C LEU A 41 -6.83 -9.77 -6.98
N LEU A 42 -7.32 -10.23 -5.83
CA LEU A 42 -8.46 -11.16 -5.80
C LEU A 42 -9.71 -10.55 -6.43
N ARG A 43 -9.98 -9.28 -6.15
CA ARG A 43 -11.10 -8.57 -6.75
C ARG A 43 -10.87 -8.32 -8.24
N ALA A 44 -9.64 -7.98 -8.62
CA ALA A 44 -9.29 -7.79 -10.02
C ALA A 44 -9.45 -9.10 -10.81
N GLN A 45 -9.04 -10.23 -10.23
CA GLN A 45 -9.22 -11.54 -10.85
C GLN A 45 -10.69 -11.85 -11.07
N ALA A 46 -11.54 -11.57 -10.08
CA ALA A 46 -12.99 -11.77 -10.21
C ALA A 46 -13.56 -10.91 -11.35
N ALA A 47 -13.11 -9.66 -11.49
CA ALA A 47 -13.55 -8.77 -12.56
C ALA A 47 -13.12 -9.30 -13.94
N ALA A 48 -11.87 -9.75 -14.06
CA ALA A 48 -11.39 -10.34 -15.32
C ALA A 48 -12.20 -11.57 -15.73
N LYS A 49 -12.44 -12.49 -14.79
CA LYS A 49 -13.25 -13.69 -15.03
C LYS A 49 -14.68 -13.34 -15.44
N ALA A 50 -15.30 -12.37 -14.77
CA ALA A 50 -16.65 -11.92 -15.07
C ALA A 50 -16.77 -11.34 -16.48
N ASN A 51 -15.68 -10.83 -17.04
CA ASN A 51 -15.61 -10.27 -18.39
C ASN A 51 -15.02 -11.26 -19.41
N GLY A 52 -14.93 -12.54 -19.07
CA GLY A 52 -14.49 -13.59 -19.98
C GLY A 52 -13.00 -13.56 -20.33
N ARG A 53 -12.18 -12.90 -19.50
CA ARG A 53 -10.74 -12.81 -19.74
C ARG A 53 -9.97 -13.72 -18.79
N ASP A 54 -8.80 -14.15 -19.24
CA ASP A 54 -7.91 -15.02 -18.47
C ASP A 54 -6.62 -14.29 -18.02
N VAL A 55 -6.55 -12.99 -18.24
CA VAL A 55 -5.45 -12.14 -17.82
C VAL A 55 -6.03 -10.92 -17.10
N ILE A 56 -5.44 -10.57 -15.94
CA ILE A 56 -5.84 -9.38 -15.19
C ILE A 56 -5.19 -8.14 -15.83
N GLU A 57 -6.02 -7.19 -16.23
CA GLU A 57 -5.58 -5.93 -16.81
C GLU A 57 -5.66 -4.78 -15.78
N PRO A 58 -4.97 -3.65 -15.99
CA PRO A 58 -4.99 -2.55 -15.01
C PRO A 58 -6.40 -2.05 -14.66
N HIS A 59 -7.32 -2.03 -15.62
CA HIS A 59 -8.69 -1.57 -15.37
C HIS A 59 -9.52 -2.55 -14.55
N ASP A 60 -9.03 -3.77 -14.30
CA ASP A 60 -9.69 -4.71 -13.39
C ASP A 60 -9.41 -4.37 -11.92
N LEU A 61 -8.33 -3.65 -11.65
CA LEU A 61 -7.94 -3.28 -10.28
C LEU A 61 -8.99 -2.33 -9.69
N PRO A 62 -9.52 -2.63 -8.48
CA PRO A 62 -10.57 -1.82 -7.88
C PRO A 62 -9.99 -0.56 -7.20
N ILE A 63 -9.51 0.38 -8.01
CA ILE A 63 -8.94 1.63 -7.52
C ILE A 63 -10.08 2.62 -7.27
N THR A 64 -10.36 2.88 -6.00
CA THR A 64 -11.37 3.85 -5.61
C THR A 64 -10.86 5.27 -5.82
N LYS A 65 -11.78 6.24 -5.77
CA LYS A 65 -11.42 7.66 -5.83
C LYS A 65 -10.42 8.03 -4.73
N GLY A 66 -10.66 7.57 -3.50
CA GLY A 66 -9.77 7.87 -2.37
C GLY A 66 -8.38 7.29 -2.57
N LEU A 67 -8.29 6.04 -3.04
CA LEU A 67 -7.01 5.42 -3.32
C LEU A 67 -6.28 6.13 -4.47
N GLN A 68 -7.00 6.55 -5.52
CA GLN A 68 -6.41 7.28 -6.63
C GLN A 68 -5.81 8.62 -6.16
N GLU A 69 -6.50 9.33 -5.28
CA GLU A 69 -5.99 10.57 -4.69
C GLU A 69 -4.74 10.32 -3.84
N ARG A 70 -4.70 9.21 -3.11
CA ARG A 70 -3.52 8.84 -2.32
C ARG A 70 -2.35 8.44 -3.20
N ILE A 71 -2.61 7.81 -4.35
CA ILE A 71 -1.56 7.53 -5.33
C ILE A 71 -0.94 8.84 -5.85
N HIS A 72 -1.76 9.86 -6.12
CA HIS A 72 -1.25 11.17 -6.53
C HIS A 72 -0.39 11.82 -5.42
N GLU A 73 -0.83 11.76 -4.17
CA GLU A 73 -0.03 12.23 -3.05
C GLU A 73 1.30 11.48 -2.95
N PHE A 74 1.26 10.16 -3.09
CA PHE A 74 2.46 9.35 -3.05
C PHE A 74 3.47 9.77 -4.10
N ARG A 75 3.03 10.03 -5.33
CA ARG A 75 3.92 10.46 -6.41
C ARG A 75 4.68 11.74 -6.06
N ARG A 76 4.01 12.69 -5.41
CA ARG A 76 4.65 13.94 -4.97
C ARG A 76 5.69 13.71 -3.87
N ILE A 77 5.38 12.85 -2.90
CA ILE A 77 6.32 12.50 -1.82
C ILE A 77 7.50 11.73 -2.43
N ASP A 78 7.23 10.84 -3.36
CA ASP A 78 8.24 9.97 -3.97
C ASP A 78 9.28 10.73 -4.80
N GLU A 79 8.95 11.90 -5.31
CA GLU A 79 9.91 12.76 -5.99
C GLU A 79 11.12 13.07 -5.11
N GLN A 80 10.95 13.12 -3.79
CA GLN A 80 12.00 13.42 -2.83
C GLN A 80 12.69 12.18 -2.27
N ILE A 81 12.03 11.03 -2.25
CA ILE A 81 12.51 9.85 -1.54
C ILE A 81 12.95 8.72 -2.46
N GLU A 82 12.33 8.61 -3.65
CA GLU A 82 12.56 7.52 -4.60
C GLU A 82 12.28 6.15 -3.96
N LEU A 83 11.06 6.00 -3.42
CA LEU A 83 10.65 4.79 -2.72
C LEU A 83 10.10 3.70 -3.66
N GLN A 84 9.66 4.07 -4.87
CA GLN A 84 9.04 3.12 -5.81
C GLN A 84 9.87 1.86 -6.07
N PRO A 85 11.19 1.94 -6.35
CA PRO A 85 11.97 0.73 -6.57
C PRO A 85 11.96 -0.24 -5.39
N ILE A 86 11.93 0.29 -4.17
CA ILE A 86 11.88 -0.51 -2.95
C ILE A 86 10.49 -1.13 -2.79
N LEU A 87 9.44 -0.37 -3.06
CA LEU A 87 8.07 -0.87 -3.01
C LEU A 87 7.83 -1.95 -4.06
N ASP A 88 8.46 -1.83 -5.23
CA ASP A 88 8.37 -2.85 -6.26
C ASP A 88 8.94 -4.20 -5.80
N GLN A 89 10.04 -4.17 -5.06
CA GLN A 89 10.62 -5.38 -4.47
C GLN A 89 9.79 -5.90 -3.30
N LEU A 90 9.20 -5.01 -2.51
CA LEU A 90 8.41 -5.37 -1.34
C LEU A 90 7.05 -5.95 -1.71
N ALA A 91 6.41 -5.43 -2.75
CA ALA A 91 5.07 -5.85 -3.15
C ALA A 91 5.05 -7.32 -3.54
N ALA A 92 4.19 -8.08 -2.89
CA ALA A 92 4.08 -9.52 -3.14
C ALA A 92 3.55 -9.81 -4.55
N ARG A 93 4.07 -10.89 -5.13
CA ARG A 93 3.57 -11.45 -6.38
C ARG A 93 2.86 -12.77 -6.06
N PRO A 94 1.67 -12.73 -5.39
CA PRO A 94 1.04 -13.96 -4.93
C PRO A 94 0.58 -14.82 -6.12
N PRO A 95 0.58 -16.16 -5.95
CA PRO A 95 0.00 -17.03 -6.97
C PRO A 95 -1.52 -16.82 -7.04
N LEU A 96 -2.03 -16.60 -8.25
CA LEU A 96 -3.45 -16.46 -8.53
C LEU A 96 -3.85 -17.47 -9.60
N ASP A 97 -5.15 -17.69 -9.78
CA ASP A 97 -5.66 -18.54 -10.87
C ASP A 97 -5.33 -17.94 -12.23
N LEU A 98 -5.39 -16.62 -12.34
CA LEU A 98 -5.09 -15.90 -13.57
C LEU A 98 -3.73 -15.21 -13.47
N ALA A 99 -3.07 -15.08 -14.61
CA ALA A 99 -1.89 -14.23 -14.73
C ALA A 99 -2.32 -12.75 -14.75
N TYR A 100 -1.42 -11.84 -14.44
CA TYR A 100 -1.63 -10.40 -14.64
C TYR A 100 -0.65 -9.89 -15.71
N SER A 101 -1.10 -8.89 -16.48
CA SER A 101 -0.29 -8.32 -17.55
C SER A 101 0.91 -7.56 -16.99
N GLU A 102 1.91 -7.29 -17.84
CA GLU A 102 3.05 -6.48 -17.45
C GLU A 102 2.61 -5.09 -17.01
N GLU A 103 1.61 -4.51 -17.66
CA GLU A 103 1.06 -3.21 -17.34
C GLU A 103 0.39 -3.22 -15.96
N THR A 104 -0.28 -4.31 -15.60
CA THR A 104 -0.86 -4.48 -14.25
C THR A 104 0.25 -4.54 -13.20
N GLU A 105 1.27 -5.36 -13.42
CA GLU A 105 2.39 -5.50 -12.50
C GLU A 105 3.13 -4.18 -12.33
N ALA A 106 3.28 -3.40 -13.41
CA ALA A 106 3.94 -2.10 -13.35
C ALA A 106 3.22 -1.09 -12.45
N ARG A 107 1.93 -1.31 -12.17
CA ARG A 107 1.14 -0.44 -11.28
C ARG A 107 1.33 -0.74 -9.80
N PHE A 108 1.87 -1.90 -9.44
CA PHE A 108 1.97 -2.32 -8.04
C PHE A 108 2.73 -1.33 -7.15
N PRO A 109 3.90 -0.79 -7.54
CA PRO A 109 4.61 0.13 -6.66
C PRO A 109 3.81 1.38 -6.30
N GLU A 110 3.12 2.00 -7.26
CA GLU A 110 2.34 3.20 -6.98
C GLU A 110 1.06 2.91 -6.19
N ILE A 111 0.47 1.73 -6.40
CA ILE A 111 -0.68 1.30 -5.60
C ILE A 111 -0.24 1.05 -4.15
N ALA A 112 0.89 0.37 -3.96
CA ALA A 112 1.49 0.19 -2.65
C ALA A 112 1.78 1.53 -1.98
N GLY A 113 2.28 2.50 -2.74
CA GLY A 113 2.53 3.86 -2.26
C GLY A 113 1.26 4.57 -1.83
N GLY A 114 0.20 4.48 -2.63
CA GLY A 114 -1.10 5.06 -2.29
C GLY A 114 -1.70 4.44 -1.03
N ILE A 115 -1.64 3.12 -0.90
CA ILE A 115 -2.08 2.41 0.30
C ILE A 115 -1.27 2.89 1.52
N SER A 116 0.03 3.09 1.34
CA SER A 116 0.92 3.56 2.39
C SER A 116 0.58 4.96 2.87
N VAL A 117 0.24 5.87 1.96
CA VAL A 117 -0.22 7.23 2.31
C VAL A 117 -1.54 7.15 3.07
N ALA A 118 -2.48 6.33 2.60
CA ALA A 118 -3.76 6.13 3.28
C ALA A 118 -3.58 5.58 4.69
N LEU A 119 -2.67 4.63 4.87
CA LEU A 119 -2.33 4.09 6.18
C LEU A 119 -1.80 5.18 7.11
N ALA A 120 -0.82 5.96 6.64
CA ALA A 120 -0.22 7.03 7.43
C ALA A 120 -1.26 8.07 7.86
N HIS A 121 -2.14 8.49 6.94
CA HIS A 121 -3.22 9.41 7.26
C HIS A 121 -4.22 8.83 8.24
N SER A 122 -4.51 7.53 8.14
CA SER A 122 -5.46 6.85 9.04
C SER A 122 -5.03 6.92 10.49
N PHE A 123 -3.73 6.79 10.78
CA PHE A 123 -3.20 6.98 12.13
C PHE A 123 -3.54 8.37 12.68
N LYS A 124 -3.44 9.40 11.86
CA LYS A 124 -3.72 10.77 12.27
C LYS A 124 -5.22 11.05 12.42
N VAL A 125 -6.05 10.31 11.69
CA VAL A 125 -7.51 10.41 11.85
C VAL A 125 -7.96 9.83 13.17
N ILE A 126 -7.40 8.68 13.58
CA ILE A 126 -7.78 8.05 14.85
C ILE A 126 -7.19 8.77 16.06
N ASP A 127 -6.05 9.43 15.88
CA ASP A 127 -5.40 10.22 16.94
C ASP A 127 -4.55 11.33 16.31
N PRO A 128 -5.08 12.57 16.21
CA PRO A 128 -4.36 13.69 15.57
C PRO A 128 -3.02 14.04 16.20
N ASP A 129 -2.82 13.70 17.48
CA ASP A 129 -1.57 14.00 18.21
C ASP A 129 -0.59 12.84 18.18
N LEU A 130 -0.93 11.74 17.52
CA LEU A 130 -0.08 10.55 17.48
C LEU A 130 1.23 10.84 16.73
N LYS A 131 2.35 10.42 17.34
CA LYS A 131 3.68 10.48 16.73
C LYS A 131 4.29 9.09 16.55
N ASN A 132 4.14 8.24 17.57
CA ASN A 132 4.70 6.88 17.57
C ASN A 132 3.56 5.86 17.62
N PRO A 133 3.18 5.24 16.51
CA PRO A 133 2.11 4.24 16.54
C PRO A 133 2.43 3.09 17.50
N GLN A 134 1.46 2.73 18.33
CA GLN A 134 1.54 1.60 19.24
C GLN A 134 0.71 0.44 18.68
N THR A 135 0.85 -0.74 19.29
CA THR A 135 0.09 -1.93 18.87
C THR A 135 -1.41 -1.66 18.76
N LYS A 136 -1.98 -0.95 19.73
CA LYS A 136 -3.42 -0.61 19.72
C LYS A 136 -3.81 0.25 18.50
N HIS A 137 -2.94 1.14 18.06
CA HIS A 137 -3.17 1.98 16.89
C HIS A 137 -3.16 1.14 15.61
N TRP A 138 -2.19 0.24 15.48
CA TRP A 138 -2.12 -0.68 14.36
C TRP A 138 -3.36 -1.56 14.28
N GLU A 139 -3.76 -2.17 15.40
CA GLU A 139 -4.96 -3.01 15.44
C GLU A 139 -6.20 -2.25 14.99
N CYS A 140 -6.36 -1.01 15.45
CA CYS A 140 -7.48 -0.16 15.08
C CYS A 140 -7.49 0.13 13.57
N VAL A 141 -6.35 0.57 13.03
CA VAL A 141 -6.22 0.93 11.61
C VAL A 141 -6.44 -0.29 10.72
N LEU A 142 -5.83 -1.43 11.05
CA LEU A 142 -5.98 -2.65 10.27
C LEU A 142 -7.45 -3.09 10.20
N ARG A 143 -8.18 -2.98 11.30
CA ARG A 143 -9.61 -3.29 11.33
C ARG A 143 -10.42 -2.36 10.43
N ILE A 144 -10.09 -1.07 10.42
CA ILE A 144 -10.75 -0.11 9.53
C ILE A 144 -10.52 -0.47 8.07
N PHE A 145 -9.29 -0.79 7.69
CA PHE A 145 -8.98 -1.20 6.32
C PHE A 145 -9.71 -2.48 5.93
N ASP A 146 -9.81 -3.46 6.83
CA ASP A 146 -10.52 -4.71 6.56
C ASP A 146 -12.01 -4.49 6.32
N LEU A 147 -12.60 -3.43 6.85
CA LEU A 147 -13.99 -3.07 6.58
C LEU A 147 -14.20 -2.47 5.19
N LEU A 148 -13.16 -1.88 4.61
CA LEU A 148 -13.28 -1.10 3.36
C LEU A 148 -12.60 -1.76 2.16
N LEU A 149 -11.58 -2.57 2.39
CA LEU A 149 -10.80 -3.18 1.31
C LEU A 149 -10.79 -4.72 1.42
#